data_e5cf2238451044495d49fc7f63bd03f9
#
_entry.id   e5cf2238451044495d49fc7f63bd03f9
#
_cell.length_a   1.000
_cell.length_b   1.000
_cell.length_c   1.000
_cell.angle_alpha   90.00
_cell.angle_beta   90.00
_cell.angle_gamma   90.00
#
_symmetry.space_group_name_H-M   'P 1'
#
loop_
_entity.id
_entity.type
_entity.pdbx_description
1 polymer ?
#
loop_
_entity_poly.entity_id
_entity_poly.type
_entity_poly.pdbx_seq_one_letter_code
_entity_poly.pdbx_strand_id
1 'polypeptide(L)'
;VNAVTLYPGAGVTEVTACPGGETPVFTGRAVAALLNKATNEDQARMSGKVVQTAELAVDYGFTDVNGEMPEGDFSGVEAAKRCRDVMSKPVIQYDMDAELPDPSETNNTGIAGLFAGALNYSEK
;
A
#
# COMPACT_ATOMS: atom_id res chain seq x y z
N VAL A 1 -19.41 9.01 -12.51
CA VAL A 1 -18.05 9.44 -12.18
C VAL A 1 -17.25 8.24 -11.69
N ASN A 2 -16.11 7.99 -12.29
CA ASN A 2 -15.19 6.97 -11.83
C ASN A 2 -14.10 7.61 -10.97
N ALA A 3 -13.89 7.10 -9.77
CA ALA A 3 -12.89 7.55 -8.83
C ALA A 3 -12.01 6.38 -8.40
N VAL A 4 -10.70 6.50 -8.55
CA VAL A 4 -9.71 5.47 -8.22
C VAL A 4 -8.73 6.06 -7.22
N THR A 5 -8.43 5.33 -6.16
CA THR A 5 -7.34 5.66 -5.25
C THR A 5 -6.07 4.96 -5.73
N LEU A 6 -5.06 5.73 -6.07
CA LEU A 6 -3.75 5.18 -6.44
C LEU A 6 -2.86 5.09 -5.21
N TYR A 7 -2.31 3.91 -4.98
CA TYR A 7 -1.40 3.63 -3.89
C TYR A 7 0.00 3.34 -4.44
N PRO A 8 0.97 4.24 -4.26
CA PRO A 8 2.35 4.01 -4.66
C PRO A 8 3.07 3.09 -3.67
N GLY A 9 4.12 2.43 -4.14
CA GLY A 9 5.09 1.79 -3.27
C GLY A 9 6.00 2.81 -2.58
N ALA A 10 7.03 2.32 -1.88
CA ALA A 10 8.00 3.19 -1.23
C ALA A 10 8.75 4.03 -2.27
N GLY A 11 8.64 5.33 -2.15
CA GLY A 11 9.24 6.27 -3.09
C GLY A 11 10.70 6.59 -2.79
N VAL A 12 11.48 6.80 -3.85
CA VAL A 12 12.83 7.35 -3.76
C VAL A 12 12.78 8.84 -4.02
N THR A 13 13.15 9.63 -3.03
CA THR A 13 13.20 11.10 -3.11
C THR A 13 14.51 11.60 -2.51
N GLU A 14 14.74 12.90 -2.54
CA GLU A 14 15.91 13.53 -1.90
C GLU A 14 15.95 13.29 -0.37
N VAL A 15 14.80 13.03 0.23
CA VAL A 15 14.66 12.81 1.68
C VAL A 15 14.60 11.32 2.04
N THR A 16 14.08 10.50 1.14
CA THR A 16 13.83 9.07 1.40
C THR A 16 14.61 8.22 0.41
N ALA A 17 15.62 7.50 0.91
CA ALA A 17 16.37 6.52 0.13
C ALA A 17 15.91 5.11 0.48
N CYS A 18 14.89 4.61 -0.21
CA CYS A 18 14.46 3.22 -0.10
C CYS A 18 15.13 2.38 -1.19
N PRO A 19 16.02 1.43 -0.86
CA PRO A 19 16.60 0.55 -1.86
C PRO A 19 15.51 -0.20 -2.64
N GLY A 20 15.61 -0.16 -3.97
CA GLY A 20 14.58 -0.76 -4.85
C GLY A 20 13.24 -0.05 -4.87
N GLY A 21 13.16 1.15 -4.29
CA GLY A 21 11.96 1.98 -4.30
C GLY A 21 11.62 2.52 -5.69
N GLU A 22 10.41 3.03 -5.84
CA GLU A 22 9.95 3.64 -7.09
C GLU A 22 10.25 5.15 -7.14
N THR A 23 10.56 5.65 -8.32
CA THR A 23 10.71 7.10 -8.51
C THR A 23 9.33 7.78 -8.63
N PRO A 24 9.22 9.10 -8.38
CA PRO A 24 7.97 9.84 -8.63
C PRO A 24 7.49 9.73 -10.08
N VAL A 25 8.38 9.50 -11.02
CA VAL A 25 8.05 9.28 -12.44
C VAL A 25 7.27 7.99 -12.64
N PHE A 26 7.58 6.94 -11.89
CA PHE A 26 6.83 5.67 -11.96
C PHE A 26 5.36 5.88 -11.58
N THR A 27 5.11 6.59 -10.47
CA THR A 27 3.75 6.97 -10.07
C THR A 27 3.07 7.85 -11.15
N GLY A 28 3.79 8.79 -11.74
CA GLY A 28 3.29 9.61 -12.83
C GLY A 28 2.92 8.79 -14.07
N ARG A 29 3.70 7.77 -14.41
CA ARG A 29 3.39 6.82 -15.50
C ARG A 29 2.14 5.99 -15.21
N ALA A 30 1.90 5.63 -13.95
CA ALA A 30 0.67 4.95 -13.54
C ALA A 30 -0.57 5.84 -13.77
N VAL A 31 -0.49 7.11 -13.39
CA VAL A 31 -1.56 8.09 -13.67
C VAL A 31 -1.78 8.25 -15.17
N ALA A 32 -0.71 8.40 -15.95
CA ALA A 32 -0.80 8.50 -17.40
C ALA A 32 -1.42 7.24 -18.04
N ALA A 33 -1.11 6.06 -17.53
CA ALA A 33 -1.72 4.81 -18.00
C ALA A 33 -3.23 4.77 -17.73
N LEU A 34 -3.67 5.18 -16.54
CA LEU A 34 -5.09 5.28 -16.21
C LEU A 34 -5.84 6.26 -17.12
N LEU A 35 -5.20 7.36 -17.50
CA LEU A 35 -5.84 8.36 -18.35
C LEU A 35 -5.85 7.99 -19.84
N ASN A 36 -4.78 7.35 -20.33
CA ASN A 36 -4.57 7.17 -21.77
C ASN A 36 -4.75 5.74 -22.25
N LYS A 37 -4.60 4.75 -21.38
CA LYS A 37 -4.64 3.33 -21.77
C LYS A 37 -5.84 2.58 -21.18
N ALA A 38 -6.32 2.98 -19.99
CA ALA A 38 -7.44 2.31 -19.36
C ALA A 38 -8.72 2.55 -20.15
N THR A 39 -9.41 1.47 -20.49
CA THR A 39 -10.72 1.52 -21.14
C THR A 39 -11.80 1.99 -20.16
N ASN A 40 -12.97 2.34 -20.67
CA ASN A 40 -14.12 2.67 -19.82
C ASN A 40 -14.52 1.50 -18.90
N GLU A 41 -14.36 0.27 -19.38
CA GLU A 41 -14.57 -0.95 -18.58
C GLU A 41 -13.54 -1.08 -17.46
N ASP A 42 -12.26 -0.82 -17.76
CA ASP A 42 -11.20 -0.83 -16.75
C ASP A 42 -11.45 0.21 -15.67
N GLN A 43 -11.81 1.42 -16.06
CA GLN A 43 -12.12 2.51 -15.16
C GLN A 43 -13.32 2.18 -14.26
N ALA A 44 -14.37 1.61 -14.83
CA ALA A 44 -15.55 1.18 -14.08
C ALA A 44 -15.21 0.06 -13.07
N ARG A 45 -14.38 -0.91 -13.50
CA ARG A 45 -13.92 -2.03 -12.67
C ARG A 45 -13.06 -1.56 -11.50
N MET A 46 -12.24 -0.54 -11.70
CA MET A 46 -11.34 0.02 -10.70
C MET A 46 -12.00 1.09 -9.82
N SER A 47 -13.13 1.64 -10.24
CA SER A 47 -13.82 2.71 -9.50
C SER A 47 -14.20 2.28 -8.08
N GLY A 48 -13.91 3.13 -7.12
CA GLY A 48 -14.12 2.86 -5.69
C GLY A 48 -13.08 1.94 -5.05
N LYS A 49 -12.03 1.57 -5.78
CA LYS A 49 -10.98 0.66 -5.30
C LYS A 49 -9.64 1.37 -5.12
N VAL A 50 -8.81 0.76 -4.31
CA VAL A 50 -7.38 1.08 -4.21
C VAL A 50 -6.62 0.25 -5.24
N VAL A 51 -5.86 0.91 -6.09
CA VAL A 51 -5.04 0.30 -7.14
C VAL A 51 -3.59 0.67 -6.92
N GLN A 52 -2.70 -0.27 -7.07
CA GLN A 52 -1.28 -0.05 -6.81
C GLN A 52 -0.51 0.23 -8.11
N THR A 53 0.49 1.09 -8.02
CA THR A 53 1.34 1.47 -9.16
C THR A 53 1.97 0.27 -9.85
N ALA A 54 2.47 -0.71 -9.08
CA ALA A 54 3.09 -1.92 -9.61
C ALA A 54 2.09 -2.81 -10.36
N GLU A 55 0.84 -2.90 -9.91
CA GLU A 55 -0.21 -3.65 -10.63
C GLU A 55 -0.53 -3.01 -11.97
N LEU A 56 -0.66 -1.68 -12.00
CA LEU A 56 -0.87 -0.94 -13.23
C LEU A 56 0.31 -1.06 -14.20
N ALA A 57 1.54 -1.13 -13.67
CA ALA A 57 2.72 -1.32 -14.49
C ALA A 57 2.73 -2.67 -15.20
N VAL A 58 2.27 -3.72 -14.53
CA VAL A 58 2.08 -5.05 -15.15
C VAL A 58 0.96 -5.01 -16.19
N ASP A 59 -0.19 -4.45 -15.84
CA ASP A 59 -1.38 -4.45 -16.71
C ASP A 59 -1.17 -3.59 -17.96
N TYR A 60 -0.49 -2.45 -17.85
CA TYR A 60 -0.34 -1.48 -18.94
C TYR A 60 1.07 -1.42 -19.54
N GLY A 61 2.00 -2.23 -19.04
CA GLY A 61 3.32 -2.43 -19.64
C GLY A 61 4.22 -1.20 -19.57
N PHE A 62 4.43 -0.62 -18.39
CA PHE A 62 5.41 0.44 -18.18
C PHE A 62 6.42 0.07 -17.08
N THR A 63 7.54 0.75 -17.07
CA THR A 63 8.66 0.57 -16.14
C THR A 63 9.04 1.91 -15.51
N ASP A 64 9.97 1.90 -14.58
CA ASP A 64 10.54 3.12 -14.02
C ASP A 64 11.57 3.76 -14.97
N VAL A 65 12.20 4.84 -14.56
CA VAL A 65 13.14 5.65 -15.38
C VAL A 65 14.36 4.88 -15.86
N ASN A 66 14.77 3.86 -15.09
CA ASN A 66 15.88 2.97 -15.46
C ASN A 66 15.48 1.84 -16.42
N GLY A 67 14.21 1.75 -16.81
CA GLY A 67 13.69 0.70 -17.67
C GLY A 67 13.36 -0.60 -16.94
N GLU A 68 13.43 -0.62 -15.63
CA GLU A 68 13.16 -1.79 -14.78
C GLU A 68 11.90 -1.59 -13.92
N MET A 69 11.37 -2.69 -13.40
CA MET A 69 10.33 -2.64 -12.37
C MET A 69 10.96 -2.37 -11.02
N PRO A 70 10.38 -1.50 -10.18
CA PRO A 70 10.81 -1.39 -8.79
C PRO A 70 10.71 -2.74 -8.06
N GLU A 71 11.75 -3.12 -7.33
CA GLU A 71 11.86 -4.39 -6.60
C GLU A 71 12.45 -4.16 -5.20
N GLY A 72 11.69 -3.50 -4.35
CA GLY A 72 12.08 -3.26 -2.97
C GLY A 72 11.16 -3.97 -1.98
N ASP A 73 11.52 -3.93 -0.71
CA ASP A 73 10.70 -4.50 0.36
C ASP A 73 9.30 -3.88 0.43
N PHE A 74 9.15 -2.64 0.01
CA PHE A 74 7.91 -1.87 0.04
C PHE A 74 7.50 -1.33 -1.34
N SER A 75 8.05 -1.86 -2.42
CA SER A 75 7.74 -1.46 -3.80
C SER A 75 7.80 -2.65 -4.74
N GLY A 76 7.13 -2.51 -5.89
CA GLY A 76 7.07 -3.56 -6.89
C GLY A 76 5.93 -4.56 -6.66
N VAL A 77 5.91 -5.59 -7.48
CA VAL A 77 4.78 -6.54 -7.57
C VAL A 77 4.60 -7.35 -6.29
N GLU A 78 5.68 -7.84 -5.70
CA GLU A 78 5.60 -8.66 -4.49
C GLU A 78 5.15 -7.84 -3.27
N ALA A 79 5.61 -6.60 -3.16
CA ALA A 79 5.12 -5.68 -2.13
C ALA A 79 3.63 -5.36 -2.33
N ALA A 80 3.20 -5.16 -3.58
CA ALA A 80 1.80 -4.94 -3.92
C ALA A 80 0.91 -6.12 -3.52
N LYS A 81 1.33 -7.34 -3.76
CA LYS A 81 0.60 -8.55 -3.31
C LYS A 81 0.47 -8.61 -1.79
N ARG A 82 1.56 -8.40 -1.05
CA ARG A 82 1.53 -8.38 0.42
C ARG A 82 0.58 -7.31 0.96
N CYS A 83 0.60 -6.11 0.38
CA CYS A 83 -0.29 -5.03 0.75
C CYS A 83 -1.76 -5.41 0.50
N ARG A 84 -2.06 -6.00 -0.64
CA ARG A 84 -3.42 -6.46 -0.97
C ARG A 84 -3.90 -7.56 -0.02
N ASP A 85 -3.04 -8.50 0.35
CA ASP A 85 -3.36 -9.55 1.31
C ASP A 85 -3.72 -8.97 2.69
N VAL A 86 -2.99 -7.93 3.13
CA VAL A 86 -3.32 -7.22 4.37
C VAL A 86 -4.65 -6.47 4.26
N MET A 87 -4.87 -5.76 3.16
CA MET A 87 -6.10 -4.98 2.95
C MET A 87 -7.35 -5.86 2.75
N SER A 88 -7.18 -7.12 2.33
CA SER A 88 -8.28 -8.07 2.15
C SER A 88 -8.75 -8.70 3.47
N LYS A 89 -7.94 -8.61 4.52
CA LYS A 89 -8.32 -9.11 5.85
C LYS A 89 -9.40 -8.21 6.45
N PRO A 90 -10.37 -8.80 7.18
CA PRO A 90 -11.38 -8.00 7.85
C PRO A 90 -10.69 -7.00 8.79
N VAL A 91 -11.14 -5.76 8.72
CA VAL A 91 -10.71 -4.73 9.68
C VAL A 91 -11.01 -5.26 11.08
N ILE A 92 -10.00 -5.23 11.95
CA ILE A 92 -10.20 -5.57 13.35
C ILE A 92 -11.29 -4.65 13.89
N GLN A 93 -12.44 -5.20 14.21
CA GLN A 93 -13.48 -4.44 14.89
C GLN A 93 -12.97 -4.17 16.29
N TYR A 94 -12.61 -2.93 16.55
CA TYR A 94 -12.31 -2.50 17.91
C TYR A 94 -13.60 -2.62 18.72
N ASP A 95 -13.57 -3.42 19.75
CA ASP A 95 -14.62 -3.37 20.76
C ASP A 95 -14.50 -2.03 21.49
N MET A 96 -15.35 -1.09 21.09
CA MET A 96 -15.37 0.24 21.68
C MET A 96 -15.84 0.24 23.14
N ASP A 97 -16.41 -0.88 23.59
CA ASP A 97 -16.86 -1.09 24.96
C ASP A 97 -15.81 -1.83 25.81
N ALA A 98 -14.71 -2.29 25.20
CA ALA A 98 -13.60 -2.88 25.93
C ALA A 98 -12.94 -1.82 26.82
N GLU A 99 -12.83 -2.09 28.11
CA GLU A 99 -12.06 -1.26 29.02
C GLU A 99 -10.61 -1.14 28.50
N LEU A 100 -10.15 0.10 28.34
CA LEU A 100 -8.76 0.34 28.01
C LEU A 100 -7.89 -0.26 29.12
N PRO A 101 -6.81 -0.97 28.79
CA PRO A 101 -5.89 -1.48 29.79
C PRO A 101 -5.37 -0.31 30.64
N ASP A 102 -5.30 -0.53 31.94
CA ASP A 102 -4.80 0.47 32.88
C ASP A 102 -3.41 0.97 32.42
N PRO A 103 -3.23 2.29 32.22
CA PRO A 103 -1.95 2.83 31.79
C PRO A 103 -0.78 2.47 32.74
N SER A 104 -1.07 2.12 33.99
CA SER A 104 -0.06 1.68 34.95
C SER A 104 0.42 0.24 34.72
N GLU A 105 -0.35 -0.58 34.01
CA GLU A 105 0.01 -1.96 33.64
C GLU A 105 0.77 -2.04 32.32
N THR A 106 0.76 -1.01 31.50
CA THR A 106 1.58 -0.94 30.30
C THR A 106 3.03 -0.70 30.72
N ASN A 107 3.78 -1.79 30.87
CA ASN A 107 5.21 -1.73 31.04
C ASN A 107 5.81 -0.83 29.96
N ASN A 108 6.22 0.32 30.35
CA ASN A 108 7.09 1.38 29.81
C ASN A 108 7.71 1.17 28.39
N THR A 109 7.07 0.43 27.51
CA THR A 109 7.54 0.11 26.16
C THR A 109 6.97 1.05 25.10
N GLY A 110 6.31 2.16 25.51
CA GLY A 110 5.85 3.20 24.61
C GLY A 110 4.94 2.68 23.48
N ILE A 111 4.99 3.37 22.36
CA ILE A 111 4.22 3.04 21.13
C ILE A 111 4.49 1.61 20.64
N ALA A 112 5.71 1.09 20.84
CA ALA A 112 6.07 -0.27 20.46
C ALA A 112 5.25 -1.36 21.20
N GLY A 113 4.85 -1.11 22.45
CA GLY A 113 4.01 -2.02 23.23
C GLY A 113 2.57 -2.10 22.70
N LEU A 114 2.02 -1.00 22.20
CA LEU A 114 0.71 -0.95 21.56
C LEU A 114 0.68 -1.76 20.26
N PHE A 115 1.73 -1.70 19.46
CA PHE A 115 1.85 -2.48 18.22
C PHE A 115 2.12 -3.97 18.48
N ALA A 116 2.88 -4.32 19.52
CA ALA A 116 3.13 -5.71 19.90
C ALA A 116 1.83 -6.42 20.34
N GLY A 117 0.96 -5.74 21.08
CA GLY A 117 -0.36 -6.26 21.45
C GLY A 117 -1.26 -6.50 20.23
N ALA A 118 -1.25 -5.61 19.25
CA ALA A 118 -2.02 -5.75 18.02
C ALA A 118 -1.51 -6.90 17.13
N LEU A 119 -0.19 -7.16 17.10
CA LEU A 119 0.41 -8.25 16.34
C LEU A 119 0.13 -9.62 16.97
N ASN A 120 0.06 -9.73 18.28
CA ASN A 120 -0.29 -10.97 18.97
C ASN A 120 -1.78 -11.34 18.82
N TYR A 121 -2.64 -10.39 18.51
CA TYR A 121 -4.07 -10.64 18.30
C TYR A 121 -4.36 -11.35 16.97
N SER A 122 -3.44 -11.28 16.00
CA SER A 122 -3.62 -11.92 14.69
C SER A 122 -3.29 -13.42 14.69
N GLU A 123 -2.70 -13.98 15.74
CA GLU A 123 -2.34 -15.41 15.87
C GLU A 123 -3.36 -16.25 16.66
N LYS A 124 -4.42 -15.64 17.15
CA LYS A 124 -5.54 -16.33 17.83
C LYS A 124 -6.78 -16.33 16.96
#